data_c66f3e7d7a30915f51d6a61578ae7d23
#
_entry.id   c66f3e7d7a30915f51d6a61578ae7d23
#
_cell.length_a   1.000
_cell.length_b   1.000
_cell.length_c   1.000
_cell.angle_alpha   90.00
_cell.angle_beta   90.00
_cell.angle_gamma   90.00
#
_symmetry.space_group_name_H-M   'P 1'
#
loop_
_entity.id
_entity.type
_entity.pdbx_description
1 polymer ?
#
loop_
_entity_poly.entity_id
_entity_poly.type
_entity_poly.pdbx_seq_one_letter_code
_entity_poly.pdbx_strand_id
1 'polypeptide(L)'
;MSPGLEVADLGTILSIWAHPDDETFLAGGVMSMARDRGQRVVCVSATAGEHGTDDPVTWPPERLGAVRRDESAAAMRVLGVEEHRWLGFEDGTLAGVDRSVGVARVTELLDEVAPDTVLTFAADGMTFHPDHMTIHTWVREACAGARLLCAAVEAGFLERQRDVLEAWGVYMSEERPAGVPTGELALHLVLDDPVLDRKLAALQAMPSQVEPSLAVLTPDQFRTVNRQESFVSV
;
A
#
# COMPACT_ATOMS: atom_id res chain seq x y z
N MET A 1 -17.73 -21.47 8.93
CA MET A 1 -16.89 -20.31 8.58
C MET A 1 -17.57 -19.59 7.44
N SER A 2 -17.83 -18.27 7.55
CA SER A 2 -18.30 -17.51 6.40
C SER A 2 -17.21 -17.55 5.32
N PRO A 3 -17.57 -17.64 4.02
CA PRO A 3 -16.58 -17.50 2.95
C PRO A 3 -15.88 -16.15 3.13
N GLY A 4 -14.55 -16.11 2.92
CA GLY A 4 -13.80 -14.86 2.89
C GLY A 4 -14.33 -13.93 1.79
N LEU A 5 -14.01 -12.64 1.88
CA LEU A 5 -14.35 -11.68 0.82
C LEU A 5 -13.63 -12.03 -0.48
N GLU A 6 -14.30 -11.77 -1.60
CA GLU A 6 -13.68 -11.75 -2.92
C GLU A 6 -13.53 -10.29 -3.41
N VAL A 7 -12.66 -10.06 -4.39
CA VAL A 7 -12.48 -8.71 -4.96
C VAL A 7 -13.80 -8.16 -5.52
N ALA A 8 -14.68 -9.03 -6.04
CA ALA A 8 -16.00 -8.67 -6.54
C ALA A 8 -16.91 -8.02 -5.47
N ASP A 9 -16.69 -8.33 -4.19
CA ASP A 9 -17.50 -7.84 -3.07
C ASP A 9 -17.08 -6.45 -2.57
N LEU A 10 -15.97 -5.89 -3.09
CA LEU A 10 -15.37 -4.66 -2.55
C LEU A 10 -16.08 -3.38 -2.99
N GLY A 11 -16.85 -3.42 -4.09
CA GLY A 11 -17.56 -2.25 -4.60
C GLY A 11 -16.62 -1.13 -5.07
N THR A 12 -16.96 0.12 -4.75
CA THR A 12 -16.07 1.29 -4.93
C THR A 12 -14.97 1.26 -3.89
N ILE A 13 -13.72 1.32 -4.32
CA ILE A 13 -12.54 1.22 -3.45
C ILE A 13 -11.87 2.58 -3.31
N LEU A 14 -11.61 2.99 -2.07
CA LEU A 14 -10.71 4.08 -1.71
C LEU A 14 -9.46 3.48 -1.04
N SER A 15 -8.31 3.59 -1.69
CA SER A 15 -7.04 2.98 -1.30
C SER A 15 -6.09 4.08 -0.83
N ILE A 16 -5.80 4.19 0.48
CA ILE A 16 -5.08 5.32 1.09
C ILE A 16 -3.77 4.86 1.70
N TRP A 17 -2.66 5.48 1.26
CA TRP A 17 -1.29 5.09 1.61
C TRP A 17 -0.42 6.32 1.92
N ALA A 18 0.74 6.09 2.54
CA ALA A 18 1.66 7.15 2.93
C ALA A 18 2.48 7.65 1.74
N HIS A 19 3.14 6.73 1.04
CA HIS A 19 4.10 7.05 -0.01
C HIS A 19 3.70 6.40 -1.34
N PRO A 20 4.18 6.93 -2.48
CA PRO A 20 4.08 6.23 -3.77
C PRO A 20 4.89 4.93 -3.71
N ASP A 21 4.30 3.84 -4.06
CA ASP A 21 4.72 2.43 -4.04
C ASP A 21 3.98 1.55 -3.02
N ASP A 22 3.65 2.06 -1.84
CA ASP A 22 2.90 1.32 -0.80
C ASP A 22 1.65 0.63 -1.37
N GLU A 23 0.86 1.40 -2.15
CA GLU A 23 -0.38 0.91 -2.77
C GLU A 23 -0.12 -0.24 -3.73
N THR A 24 1.00 -0.19 -4.43
CA THR A 24 1.35 -1.21 -5.42
C THR A 24 1.90 -2.45 -4.74
N PHE A 25 2.72 -2.30 -3.70
CA PHE A 25 3.21 -3.44 -2.90
C PHE A 25 2.09 -4.15 -2.16
N LEU A 26 1.16 -3.42 -1.54
CA LEU A 26 0.20 -3.98 -0.60
C LEU A 26 -1.17 -4.30 -1.22
N ALA A 27 -1.55 -3.62 -2.31
CA ALA A 27 -2.89 -3.71 -2.91
C ALA A 27 -2.91 -3.67 -4.45
N GLY A 28 -1.75 -3.74 -5.12
CA GLY A 28 -1.67 -3.63 -6.58
C GLY A 28 -2.49 -4.70 -7.32
N GLY A 29 -2.46 -5.93 -6.82
CA GLY A 29 -3.27 -7.04 -7.35
C GLY A 29 -4.77 -6.79 -7.12
N VAL A 30 -5.16 -6.45 -5.89
CA VAL A 30 -6.57 -6.10 -5.57
C VAL A 30 -7.08 -4.99 -6.48
N MET A 31 -6.34 -3.88 -6.58
CA MET A 31 -6.74 -2.74 -7.39
C MET A 31 -6.89 -3.10 -8.87
N SER A 32 -5.92 -3.81 -9.45
CA SER A 32 -5.98 -4.21 -10.86
C SER A 32 -7.13 -5.18 -11.14
N MET A 33 -7.36 -6.16 -10.26
CA MET A 33 -8.48 -7.11 -10.38
C MET A 33 -9.84 -6.41 -10.23
N ALA A 34 -9.95 -5.40 -9.36
CA ALA A 34 -11.16 -4.59 -9.22
C ALA A 34 -11.44 -3.79 -10.50
N ARG A 35 -10.41 -3.16 -11.08
CA ARG A 35 -10.52 -2.43 -12.35
C ARG A 35 -10.94 -3.34 -13.52
N ASP A 36 -10.38 -4.54 -13.61
CA ASP A 36 -10.79 -5.54 -14.62
C ASP A 36 -12.28 -5.91 -14.52
N ARG A 37 -12.89 -5.75 -13.34
CA ARG A 37 -14.31 -5.98 -13.07
C ARG A 37 -15.18 -4.75 -13.26
N GLY A 38 -14.58 -3.61 -13.67
CA GLY A 38 -15.28 -2.35 -13.84
C GLY A 38 -15.59 -1.61 -12.54
N GLN A 39 -15.02 -2.04 -11.40
CA GLN A 39 -15.17 -1.33 -10.14
C GLN A 39 -14.38 -0.02 -10.15
N ARG A 40 -14.91 1.03 -9.51
CA ARG A 40 -14.20 2.29 -9.33
C ARG A 40 -13.12 2.11 -8.25
N VAL A 41 -11.89 2.54 -8.56
CA VAL A 41 -10.76 2.56 -7.62
C VAL A 41 -10.18 3.97 -7.60
N VAL A 42 -10.13 4.57 -6.41
CA VAL A 42 -9.45 5.84 -6.15
C VAL A 42 -8.25 5.53 -5.27
N CYS A 43 -7.06 5.77 -5.79
CA CYS A 43 -5.81 5.66 -5.04
C CYS A 43 -5.42 7.01 -4.46
N VAL A 44 -4.86 7.03 -3.24
CA VAL A 44 -4.43 8.25 -2.56
C VAL A 44 -3.06 8.01 -1.93
N SER A 45 -2.11 8.89 -2.24
CA SER A 45 -0.82 8.97 -1.55
C SER A 45 -0.79 10.24 -0.68
N ALA A 46 -0.40 10.11 0.58
CA ALA A 46 -0.36 11.24 1.50
C ALA A 46 0.78 12.20 1.19
N THR A 47 1.93 11.67 0.78
CA THR A 47 3.16 12.42 0.46
C THR A 47 3.65 12.08 -0.95
N ALA A 48 4.65 12.77 -1.44
CA ALA A 48 5.34 12.39 -2.68
C ALA A 48 6.53 11.44 -2.44
N GLY A 49 6.81 11.07 -1.18
CA GLY A 49 7.94 10.23 -0.81
C GLY A 49 9.29 10.88 -1.11
N GLU A 50 9.36 12.20 -0.99
CA GLU A 50 10.46 13.04 -1.43
C GLU A 50 11.75 12.87 -0.62
N HIS A 51 11.66 12.18 0.52
CA HIS A 51 12.82 11.85 1.37
C HIS A 51 13.24 10.36 1.28
N GLY A 52 12.60 9.56 0.43
CA GLY A 52 12.87 8.12 0.27
C GLY A 52 14.16 7.84 -0.52
N THR A 53 15.31 8.38 -0.09
CA THR A 53 16.62 8.14 -0.70
C THR A 53 17.76 8.25 0.31
N ASP A 54 18.81 7.44 0.14
CA ASP A 54 20.08 7.55 0.88
C ASP A 54 21.05 8.56 0.23
N ASP A 55 20.74 9.08 -0.95
CA ASP A 55 21.57 10.05 -1.68
C ASP A 55 20.79 11.36 -1.95
N PRO A 56 20.58 12.20 -0.92
CA PRO A 56 19.84 13.46 -1.05
C PRO A 56 20.60 14.52 -1.88
N VAL A 57 21.88 14.30 -2.18
CA VAL A 57 22.66 15.20 -3.04
C VAL A 57 22.28 15.00 -4.51
N THR A 58 22.22 13.76 -4.95
CA THR A 58 21.78 13.42 -6.32
C THR A 58 20.26 13.56 -6.45
N TRP A 59 19.52 13.25 -5.39
CA TRP A 59 18.06 13.27 -5.33
C TRP A 59 17.55 14.24 -4.27
N PRO A 60 17.68 15.56 -4.47
CA PRO A 60 17.08 16.54 -3.55
C PRO A 60 15.56 16.36 -3.55
N PRO A 61 14.87 16.65 -2.41
CA PRO A 61 13.46 16.32 -2.19
C PRO A 61 12.53 16.80 -3.32
N GLU A 62 12.68 18.02 -3.80
CA GLU A 62 11.87 18.57 -4.90
C GLU A 62 11.98 17.71 -6.17
N ARG A 63 13.21 17.30 -6.52
CA ARG A 63 13.47 16.47 -7.70
C ARG A 63 12.91 15.06 -7.51
N LEU A 64 13.19 14.43 -6.36
CA LEU A 64 12.74 13.07 -6.09
C LEU A 64 11.22 12.99 -6.06
N GLY A 65 10.57 13.93 -5.36
CA GLY A 65 9.11 13.99 -5.28
C GLY A 65 8.45 14.17 -6.67
N ALA A 66 9.05 14.97 -7.56
CA ALA A 66 8.56 15.10 -8.94
C ALA A 66 8.69 13.77 -9.71
N VAL A 67 9.84 13.11 -9.63
CA VAL A 67 10.08 11.82 -10.29
C VAL A 67 9.12 10.75 -9.75
N ARG A 68 8.96 10.62 -8.44
CA ARG A 68 8.05 9.64 -7.83
C ARG A 68 6.59 9.86 -8.21
N ARG A 69 6.15 11.10 -8.42
CA ARG A 69 4.80 11.40 -8.94
C ARG A 69 4.62 10.85 -10.37
N ASP A 70 5.60 11.04 -11.24
CA ASP A 70 5.56 10.55 -12.62
C ASP A 70 5.62 9.01 -12.66
N GLU A 71 6.46 8.40 -11.85
CA GLU A 71 6.58 6.96 -11.68
C GLU A 71 5.27 6.34 -11.17
N SER A 72 4.68 6.93 -10.11
CA SER A 72 3.40 6.48 -9.57
C SER A 72 2.28 6.60 -10.62
N ALA A 73 2.23 7.69 -11.41
CA ALA A 73 1.28 7.81 -12.50
C ALA A 73 1.49 6.74 -13.58
N ALA A 74 2.72 6.29 -13.80
CA ALA A 74 3.00 5.18 -14.71
C ALA A 74 2.53 3.84 -14.12
N ALA A 75 2.80 3.59 -12.83
CA ALA A 75 2.33 2.41 -12.11
C ALA A 75 0.80 2.31 -12.11
N MET A 76 0.09 3.40 -11.79
CA MET A 76 -1.38 3.45 -11.82
C MET A 76 -1.94 3.10 -13.20
N ARG A 77 -1.32 3.59 -14.28
CA ARG A 77 -1.74 3.22 -15.66
C ARG A 77 -1.59 1.73 -15.93
N VAL A 78 -0.53 1.09 -15.45
CA VAL A 78 -0.31 -0.36 -15.58
C VAL A 78 -1.39 -1.14 -14.83
N LEU A 79 -1.77 -0.68 -13.62
CA LEU A 79 -2.83 -1.28 -12.81
C LEU A 79 -4.24 -0.99 -13.33
N GLY A 80 -4.41 -0.06 -14.29
CA GLY A 80 -5.71 0.38 -14.79
C GLY A 80 -6.45 1.33 -13.85
N VAL A 81 -5.74 1.90 -12.85
CA VAL A 81 -6.29 2.89 -11.91
C VAL A 81 -6.22 4.28 -12.55
N GLU A 82 -7.37 4.92 -12.73
CA GLU A 82 -7.49 6.21 -13.43
C GLU A 82 -7.51 7.40 -12.47
N GLU A 83 -7.93 7.18 -11.21
CA GLU A 83 -8.05 8.22 -10.20
C GLU A 83 -6.92 8.05 -9.17
N HIS A 84 -5.93 8.93 -9.22
CA HIS A 84 -4.88 9.03 -8.22
C HIS A 84 -4.85 10.45 -7.64
N ARG A 85 -4.86 10.55 -6.32
CA ARG A 85 -4.94 11.81 -5.58
C ARG A 85 -3.81 11.94 -4.58
N TRP A 86 -3.53 13.18 -4.18
CA TRP A 86 -2.44 13.53 -3.27
C TRP A 86 -3.00 14.35 -2.11
N LEU A 87 -2.65 13.99 -0.86
CA LEU A 87 -2.98 14.84 0.30
C LEU A 87 -2.05 16.04 0.41
N GLY A 88 -0.81 15.92 -0.11
CA GLY A 88 0.15 17.00 -0.18
C GLY A 88 0.88 17.30 1.12
N PHE A 89 0.97 16.31 2.01
CA PHE A 89 1.84 16.38 3.19
C PHE A 89 3.30 16.14 2.81
N GLU A 90 4.21 16.60 3.67
CA GLU A 90 5.64 16.35 3.55
C GLU A 90 5.99 14.95 4.05
N ASP A 91 6.81 14.23 3.30
CA ASP A 91 7.29 12.89 3.62
C ASP A 91 8.10 12.86 4.92
N GLY A 92 7.91 11.81 5.72
CA GLY A 92 8.59 11.63 7.00
C GLY A 92 8.03 12.50 8.15
N THR A 93 7.00 13.32 7.90
CA THR A 93 6.51 14.27 8.89
C THR A 93 5.10 14.00 9.41
N LEU A 94 4.40 13.00 8.88
CA LEU A 94 2.97 12.79 9.19
C LEU A 94 2.70 12.62 10.69
N ALA A 95 3.61 11.97 11.42
CA ALA A 95 3.50 11.80 12.87
C ALA A 95 3.50 13.12 13.66
N GLY A 96 4.02 14.21 13.07
CA GLY A 96 4.03 15.55 13.64
C GLY A 96 2.83 16.42 13.23
N VAL A 97 2.02 15.97 12.28
CA VAL A 97 0.81 16.68 11.85
C VAL A 97 -0.27 16.57 12.92
N ASP A 98 -0.98 17.68 13.19
CA ASP A 98 -2.16 17.62 14.06
C ASP A 98 -3.14 16.57 13.55
N ARG A 99 -3.46 15.61 14.41
CA ARG A 99 -4.33 14.48 14.09
C ARG A 99 -5.67 14.92 13.51
N SER A 100 -6.25 16.00 14.01
CA SER A 100 -7.53 16.50 13.52
C SER A 100 -7.45 16.99 12.06
N VAL A 101 -6.29 17.50 11.63
CA VAL A 101 -6.05 17.93 10.24
C VAL A 101 -6.00 16.70 9.34
N GLY A 102 -5.24 15.66 9.72
CA GLY A 102 -5.15 14.42 8.94
C GLY A 102 -6.51 13.72 8.82
N VAL A 103 -7.22 13.57 9.94
CA VAL A 103 -8.58 12.97 9.97
C VAL A 103 -9.54 13.76 9.09
N ALA A 104 -9.54 15.10 9.15
CA ALA A 104 -10.39 15.94 8.32
C ALA A 104 -10.13 15.73 6.82
N ARG A 105 -8.85 15.64 6.41
CA ARG A 105 -8.49 15.37 5.00
C ARG A 105 -8.96 14.01 4.51
N VAL A 106 -8.89 12.99 5.36
CA VAL A 106 -9.43 11.65 5.03
C VAL A 106 -10.97 11.68 4.98
N THR A 107 -11.62 12.41 5.90
CA THR A 107 -13.09 12.55 5.91
C THR A 107 -13.59 13.23 4.62
N GLU A 108 -12.93 14.30 4.16
CA GLU A 108 -13.25 14.95 2.87
C GLU A 108 -13.20 13.95 1.70
N LEU A 109 -12.19 13.07 1.67
CA LEU A 109 -12.07 12.03 0.64
C LEU A 109 -13.19 10.99 0.74
N LEU A 110 -13.54 10.55 1.95
CA LEU A 110 -14.63 9.61 2.17
C LEU A 110 -15.97 10.18 1.70
N ASP A 111 -16.24 11.45 2.02
CA ASP A 111 -17.46 12.12 1.61
C ASP A 111 -17.55 12.30 0.08
N GLU A 112 -16.42 12.64 -0.57
CA GLU A 112 -16.35 12.85 -2.02
C GLU A 112 -16.44 11.56 -2.81
N VAL A 113 -15.73 10.50 -2.36
CA VAL A 113 -15.64 9.22 -3.09
C VAL A 113 -16.84 8.32 -2.78
N ALA A 114 -17.39 8.42 -1.56
CA ALA A 114 -18.44 7.54 -1.02
C ALA A 114 -18.10 6.04 -1.25
N PRO A 115 -16.96 5.54 -0.72
CA PRO A 115 -16.48 4.19 -1.01
C PRO A 115 -17.31 3.13 -0.29
N ASP A 116 -17.44 1.95 -0.88
CA ASP A 116 -17.95 0.75 -0.20
C ASP A 116 -16.85 0.11 0.67
N THR A 117 -15.58 0.23 0.22
CA THR A 117 -14.41 -0.34 0.91
C THR A 117 -13.24 0.65 0.92
N VAL A 118 -12.60 0.76 2.07
CA VAL A 118 -11.33 1.48 2.25
C VAL A 118 -10.20 0.50 2.48
N LEU A 119 -9.10 0.64 1.76
CA LEU A 119 -7.86 -0.11 1.94
C LEU A 119 -6.79 0.80 2.55
N THR A 120 -6.07 0.33 3.56
CA THR A 120 -4.96 1.05 4.19
C THR A 120 -4.03 0.11 4.95
N PHE A 121 -3.04 0.67 5.65
CA PHE A 121 -2.13 -0.08 6.52
C PHE A 121 -2.82 -0.68 7.75
N ALA A 122 -2.20 -1.72 8.33
CA ALA A 122 -2.47 -2.14 9.71
C ALA A 122 -1.90 -1.15 10.74
N ALA A 123 -2.19 -1.38 12.01
CA ALA A 123 -1.77 -0.48 13.10
C ALA A 123 -0.24 -0.39 13.26
N ASP A 124 0.49 -1.44 12.90
CA ASP A 124 1.96 -1.50 12.87
C ASP A 124 2.56 -0.86 11.60
N GLY A 125 1.72 -0.38 10.68
CA GLY A 125 2.14 0.18 9.40
C GLY A 125 2.82 -0.82 8.48
N MET A 126 2.72 -2.11 8.73
CA MET A 126 3.38 -3.22 8.04
C MET A 126 4.91 -3.26 8.22
N THR A 127 5.56 -2.11 8.29
CA THR A 127 7.02 -1.92 8.37
C THR A 127 7.46 -1.12 9.60
N PHE A 128 6.54 -0.71 10.46
CA PHE A 128 6.74 0.20 11.59
C PHE A 128 7.18 1.61 11.18
N HIS A 129 6.94 2.01 9.92
CA HIS A 129 7.19 3.37 9.48
C HIS A 129 6.21 4.33 10.17
N PRO A 130 6.69 5.45 10.78
CA PRO A 130 5.81 6.37 11.51
C PRO A 130 4.68 6.94 10.66
N ASP A 131 4.93 7.25 9.39
CA ASP A 131 3.91 7.77 8.48
C ASP A 131 2.83 6.72 8.16
N HIS A 132 3.20 5.43 7.99
CA HIS A 132 2.23 4.35 7.76
C HIS A 132 1.28 4.19 8.96
N MET A 133 1.84 4.19 10.19
CA MET A 133 1.07 4.10 11.43
C MET A 133 0.16 5.30 11.62
N THR A 134 0.60 6.48 11.16
CA THR A 134 -0.17 7.72 11.20
C THR A 134 -1.34 7.65 10.22
N ILE A 135 -1.12 7.21 8.97
CA ILE A 135 -2.19 7.01 7.99
C ILE A 135 -3.22 6.00 8.50
N HIS A 136 -2.79 4.87 9.04
CA HIS A 136 -3.72 3.93 9.69
C HIS A 136 -4.61 4.63 10.72
N THR A 137 -4.00 5.44 11.59
CA THR A 137 -4.72 6.15 12.66
C THR A 137 -5.75 7.12 12.11
N TRP A 138 -5.39 7.94 11.10
CA TRP A 138 -6.31 8.90 10.48
C TRP A 138 -7.47 8.21 9.76
N VAL A 139 -7.16 7.17 8.98
CA VAL A 139 -8.18 6.42 8.23
C VAL A 139 -9.13 5.70 9.17
N ARG A 140 -8.62 5.03 10.20
CA ARG A 140 -9.46 4.32 11.18
C ARG A 140 -10.41 5.25 11.92
N GLU A 141 -9.97 6.46 12.26
CA GLU A 141 -10.81 7.44 12.95
C GLU A 141 -11.85 8.07 12.03
N ALA A 142 -11.50 8.34 10.79
CA ALA A 142 -12.40 8.94 9.81
C ALA A 142 -13.42 7.93 9.24
N CYS A 143 -13.07 6.65 9.14
CA CYS A 143 -13.86 5.64 8.45
C CYS A 143 -15.01 5.12 9.31
N ALA A 144 -16.14 5.81 9.29
CA ALA A 144 -17.33 5.48 10.11
C ALA A 144 -18.43 4.70 9.36
N GLY A 145 -18.36 4.52 8.05
CA GLY A 145 -19.49 3.98 7.26
C GLY A 145 -19.12 2.97 6.18
N ALA A 146 -17.89 2.96 5.71
CA ALA A 146 -17.38 2.00 4.73
C ALA A 146 -16.74 0.78 5.41
N ARG A 147 -16.61 -0.32 4.67
CA ARG A 147 -15.80 -1.45 5.11
C ARG A 147 -14.34 -1.03 5.16
N LEU A 148 -13.70 -1.16 6.32
CA LEU A 148 -12.27 -0.90 6.47
C LEU A 148 -11.49 -2.21 6.42
N LEU A 149 -10.59 -2.33 5.45
CA LEU A 149 -9.67 -3.45 5.28
C LEU A 149 -8.24 -2.95 5.46
N CYS A 150 -7.57 -3.45 6.49
CA CYS A 150 -6.18 -3.13 6.79
C CYS A 150 -5.25 -4.22 6.27
N ALA A 151 -4.17 -3.83 5.58
CA ALA A 151 -3.18 -4.75 5.06
C ALA A 151 -2.59 -5.62 6.17
N ALA A 152 -2.38 -6.89 5.88
CA ALA A 152 -1.87 -7.85 6.84
C ALA A 152 -0.92 -8.85 6.15
N VAL A 153 -0.07 -9.52 6.92
CA VAL A 153 0.76 -10.61 6.42
C VAL A 153 0.20 -11.93 6.95
N GLU A 154 -0.04 -12.90 6.07
CA GLU A 154 -0.45 -14.24 6.45
C GLU A 154 0.68 -14.92 7.26
N ALA A 155 0.33 -15.55 8.39
CA ALA A 155 1.31 -16.07 9.36
C ALA A 155 2.27 -17.10 8.74
N GLY A 156 1.76 -18.04 7.95
CA GLY A 156 2.60 -19.06 7.31
C GLY A 156 3.48 -18.46 6.21
N PHE A 157 3.02 -17.41 5.50
CA PHE A 157 3.85 -16.69 4.55
C PHE A 157 4.99 -15.94 5.26
N LEU A 158 4.69 -15.22 6.34
CA LEU A 158 5.68 -14.51 7.14
C LEU A 158 6.77 -15.46 7.66
N GLU A 159 6.37 -16.65 8.14
CA GLU A 159 7.33 -17.67 8.59
C GLU A 159 8.23 -18.16 7.45
N ARG A 160 7.64 -18.47 6.30
CA ARG A 160 8.39 -18.97 5.13
C ARG A 160 9.31 -17.93 4.49
N GLN A 161 8.95 -16.64 4.56
CA GLN A 161 9.69 -15.55 3.91
C GLN A 161 10.54 -14.74 4.89
N ARG A 162 10.61 -15.10 6.17
CA ARG A 162 11.32 -14.36 7.21
C ARG A 162 12.72 -13.92 6.78
N ASP A 163 13.54 -14.87 6.35
CA ASP A 163 14.94 -14.58 6.00
C ASP A 163 15.05 -13.64 4.79
N VAL A 164 14.11 -13.73 3.86
CA VAL A 164 14.04 -12.86 2.67
C VAL A 164 13.63 -11.44 3.07
N LEU A 165 12.62 -11.30 3.94
CA LEU A 165 12.14 -10.01 4.42
C LEU A 165 13.18 -9.31 5.31
N GLU A 166 13.91 -10.07 6.16
CA GLU A 166 15.02 -9.55 6.95
C GLU A 166 16.19 -9.08 6.04
N ALA A 167 16.55 -9.89 5.05
CA ALA A 167 17.61 -9.53 4.11
C ALA A 167 17.22 -8.31 3.26
N TRP A 168 15.94 -8.16 2.93
CA TRP A 168 15.42 -7.00 2.20
C TRP A 168 15.51 -5.71 3.03
N GLY A 169 15.39 -5.81 4.37
CA GLY A 169 15.51 -4.65 5.25
C GLY A 169 14.28 -3.74 5.25
N VAL A 170 13.08 -4.31 5.09
CA VAL A 170 11.83 -3.52 4.99
C VAL A 170 11.35 -2.94 6.32
N TYR A 171 11.88 -3.42 7.43
CA TYR A 171 11.41 -3.01 8.76
C TYR A 171 12.17 -1.79 9.27
N MET A 172 11.44 -0.78 9.72
CA MET A 172 11.99 0.50 10.22
C MET A 172 12.27 0.46 11.74
N SER A 173 12.14 -0.70 12.38
CA SER A 173 12.38 -0.91 13.80
C SER A 173 12.90 -2.31 14.09
N GLU A 174 13.24 -2.59 15.36
CA GLU A 174 13.55 -3.94 15.84
C GLU A 174 12.29 -4.82 15.99
N GLU A 175 11.10 -4.23 15.95
CA GLU A 175 9.84 -4.96 16.01
C GLU A 175 9.55 -5.65 14.68
N ARG A 176 8.72 -6.70 14.75
CA ARG A 176 8.28 -7.45 13.56
C ARG A 176 6.76 -7.59 13.57
N PRO A 177 6.11 -7.51 12.40
CA PRO A 177 4.66 -7.67 12.34
C PRO A 177 4.26 -9.06 12.84
N ALA A 178 3.14 -9.12 13.54
CA ALA A 178 2.52 -10.38 13.87
C ALA A 178 1.80 -10.92 12.63
N GLY A 179 2.16 -12.14 12.20
CA GLY A 179 1.43 -12.80 11.13
C GLY A 179 -0.01 -13.11 11.57
N VAL A 180 -0.95 -12.97 10.65
CA VAL A 180 -2.37 -13.26 10.89
C VAL A 180 -2.70 -14.67 10.39
N PRO A 181 -3.36 -15.52 11.21
CA PRO A 181 -3.83 -16.83 10.74
C PRO A 181 -4.75 -16.68 9.53
N THR A 182 -4.60 -17.55 8.52
CA THR A 182 -5.39 -17.49 7.27
C THR A 182 -6.89 -17.42 7.52
N GLY A 183 -7.39 -18.10 8.55
CA GLY A 183 -8.83 -18.13 8.91
C GLY A 183 -9.36 -16.82 9.53
N GLU A 184 -8.49 -15.88 9.87
CA GLU A 184 -8.82 -14.56 10.43
C GLU A 184 -8.69 -13.43 9.38
N LEU A 185 -8.17 -13.75 8.19
CA LEU A 185 -8.08 -12.82 7.07
C LEU A 185 -9.47 -12.61 6.45
N ALA A 186 -9.85 -11.35 6.29
CA ALA A 186 -11.10 -10.96 5.64
C ALA A 186 -10.99 -11.12 4.11
N LEU A 187 -9.84 -10.77 3.55
CA LEU A 187 -9.49 -10.98 2.14
C LEU A 187 -8.09 -11.57 2.09
N HIS A 188 -7.91 -12.66 1.35
CA HIS A 188 -6.62 -13.29 1.14
C HIS A 188 -6.48 -13.74 -0.31
N LEU A 189 -5.54 -13.14 -1.01
CA LEU A 189 -5.26 -13.41 -2.41
C LEU A 189 -3.87 -14.00 -2.57
N VAL A 190 -3.79 -15.11 -3.29
CA VAL A 190 -2.57 -15.60 -3.91
C VAL A 190 -2.69 -15.31 -5.40
N LEU A 191 -1.97 -14.30 -5.86
CA LEU A 191 -2.09 -13.79 -7.21
C LEU A 191 -1.66 -14.85 -8.23
N ASP A 192 -2.47 -15.07 -9.25
CA ASP A 192 -2.08 -15.84 -10.42
C ASP A 192 -1.01 -15.09 -11.24
N ASP A 193 -0.37 -15.78 -12.17
CA ASP A 193 0.76 -15.21 -12.89
C ASP A 193 0.38 -13.95 -13.70
N PRO A 194 -0.76 -13.86 -14.40
CA PRO A 194 -1.13 -12.65 -15.13
C PRO A 194 -1.32 -11.42 -14.24
N VAL A 195 -1.96 -11.58 -13.07
CA VAL A 195 -2.16 -10.47 -12.11
C VAL A 195 -0.85 -10.11 -11.45
N LEU A 196 -0.05 -11.10 -11.05
CA LEU A 196 1.27 -10.87 -10.47
C LEU A 196 2.21 -10.17 -11.46
N ASP A 197 2.24 -10.59 -12.73
CA ASP A 197 3.07 -9.96 -13.76
C ASP A 197 2.69 -8.48 -13.96
N ARG A 198 1.38 -8.16 -13.93
CA ARG A 198 0.89 -6.77 -13.97
C ARG A 198 1.35 -5.98 -12.74
N LYS A 199 1.23 -6.53 -11.54
CA LYS A 199 1.71 -5.90 -10.30
C LYS A 199 3.22 -5.64 -10.37
N LEU A 200 4.01 -6.62 -10.79
CA LEU A 200 5.45 -6.47 -10.94
C LEU A 200 5.83 -5.43 -11.99
N ALA A 201 5.09 -5.36 -13.11
CA ALA A 201 5.28 -4.32 -14.12
C ALA A 201 4.97 -2.92 -13.56
N ALA A 202 3.95 -2.79 -12.70
CA ALA A 202 3.64 -1.53 -12.02
C ALA A 202 4.75 -1.13 -11.04
N LEU A 203 5.28 -2.08 -10.25
CA LEU A 203 6.45 -1.85 -9.38
C LEU A 203 7.66 -1.41 -10.18
N GLN A 204 7.96 -2.08 -11.30
CA GLN A 204 9.08 -1.74 -12.17
C GLN A 204 8.93 -0.37 -12.87
N ALA A 205 7.71 0.18 -12.93
CA ALA A 205 7.48 1.55 -13.39
C ALA A 205 7.93 2.62 -12.37
N MET A 206 8.35 2.20 -11.16
CA MET A 206 8.85 3.05 -10.08
C MET A 206 10.33 2.75 -9.75
N PRO A 207 11.26 2.89 -10.73
CA PRO A 207 12.65 2.48 -10.57
C PRO A 207 13.35 3.18 -9.40
N SER A 208 13.03 4.45 -9.12
CA SER A 208 13.65 5.18 -8.00
C SER A 208 13.45 4.48 -6.64
N GLN A 209 12.41 3.64 -6.50
CA GLN A 209 12.05 2.95 -5.25
C GLN A 209 12.28 1.44 -5.31
N VAL A 210 12.16 0.85 -6.49
CA VAL A 210 12.22 -0.61 -6.65
C VAL A 210 13.62 -1.12 -6.98
N GLU A 211 14.46 -0.34 -7.65
CA GLU A 211 15.84 -0.75 -7.95
C GLU A 211 16.66 -1.12 -6.71
N PRO A 212 16.59 -0.39 -5.56
CA PRO A 212 17.26 -0.83 -4.34
C PRO A 212 16.82 -2.22 -3.86
N SER A 213 15.52 -2.53 -3.98
CA SER A 213 14.99 -3.86 -3.65
C SER A 213 15.54 -4.95 -4.58
N LEU A 214 15.63 -4.67 -5.87
CA LEU A 214 16.17 -5.59 -6.88
C LEU A 214 17.68 -5.76 -6.78
N ALA A 215 18.39 -4.86 -6.11
CA ALA A 215 19.81 -5.02 -5.79
C ALA A 215 20.05 -6.04 -4.67
N VAL A 216 19.04 -6.28 -3.82
CA VAL A 216 19.13 -7.19 -2.66
C VAL A 216 18.46 -8.52 -2.95
N LEU A 217 17.28 -8.50 -3.57
CA LEU A 217 16.47 -9.69 -3.83
C LEU A 217 16.75 -10.26 -5.22
N THR A 218 16.81 -11.58 -5.32
CA THR A 218 16.76 -12.23 -6.64
C THR A 218 15.38 -12.01 -7.28
N PRO A 219 15.25 -12.10 -8.62
CA PRO A 219 13.96 -11.97 -9.30
C PRO A 219 12.88 -12.94 -8.76
N ASP A 220 13.27 -14.17 -8.42
CA ASP A 220 12.35 -15.17 -7.86
C ASP A 220 11.90 -14.80 -6.44
N GLN A 221 12.79 -14.27 -5.61
CA GLN A 221 12.44 -13.76 -4.28
C GLN A 221 11.50 -12.57 -4.38
N PHE A 222 11.83 -11.58 -5.23
CA PHE A 222 10.99 -10.41 -5.46
C PHE A 222 9.60 -10.81 -5.97
N ARG A 223 9.52 -11.76 -6.91
CA ARG A 223 8.26 -12.33 -7.38
C ARG A 223 7.49 -13.02 -6.26
N THR A 224 8.16 -13.79 -5.41
CA THR A 224 7.54 -14.55 -4.33
C THR A 224 6.95 -13.64 -3.25
N VAL A 225 7.69 -12.62 -2.80
CA VAL A 225 7.23 -11.71 -1.73
C VAL A 225 6.07 -10.81 -2.19
N ASN A 226 5.90 -10.63 -3.49
CA ASN A 226 4.82 -9.83 -4.07
C ASN A 226 3.57 -10.65 -4.46
N ARG A 227 3.59 -12.00 -4.28
CA ARG A 227 2.50 -12.89 -4.75
C ARG A 227 1.27 -12.88 -3.86
N GLN A 228 1.37 -12.44 -2.62
CA GLN A 228 0.24 -12.45 -1.71
C GLN A 228 -0.20 -11.03 -1.34
N GLU A 229 -1.50 -10.84 -1.23
CA GLU A 229 -2.12 -9.66 -0.67
C GLU A 229 -3.19 -10.10 0.30
N SER A 230 -3.11 -9.62 1.54
CA SER A 230 -4.00 -10.05 2.61
C SER A 230 -4.47 -8.86 3.43
N PHE A 231 -5.69 -8.94 3.91
CA PHE A 231 -6.32 -7.87 4.68
C PHE A 231 -7.15 -8.44 5.82
N VAL A 232 -7.19 -7.71 6.92
CA VAL A 232 -8.11 -7.92 8.04
C VAL A 232 -9.19 -6.85 8.02
N SER A 233 -10.39 -7.19 8.48
CA SER A 233 -11.45 -6.21 8.71
C SER A 233 -11.30 -5.63 10.11
N VAL A 234 -11.47 -4.32 10.26
CA VAL A 234 -11.33 -3.59 11.53
C VAL A 234 -12.64 -2.89 11.88
#